data_12f66046510c7b4d0bc643aabd436566
#
_entry.id   12f66046510c7b4d0bc643aabd436566
#
_cell.length_a   1.000
_cell.length_b   1.000
_cell.length_c   1.000
_cell.angle_alpha   90.00
_cell.angle_beta   90.00
_cell.angle_gamma   90.00
#
_symmetry.space_group_name_H-M   'P 1'
#
loop_
_entity.id
_entity.type
_entity.pdbx_description
1 polymer ?
#
loop_
_entity_poly.entity_id
_entity_poly.type
_entity_poly.pdbx_seq_one_letter_code
_entity_poly.pdbx_strand_id
1 'polypeptide(L)'
;LDADLRESGRSPLASSPAFVNAPCPKCGKPGRREVDTMDTFVDSSWYFLRFASPHEETVPFDRAAVDYWLPVDQYVGGVEHAVLHLYYARFVTKALHDLGYLSFVEPFAELFTQGMIVKDGAKMSKSRGNVVRPDAIIDKYGADALRLFILFAGPPDQDAEWSDEGVAGCFRFLSRAFSAVANHTDAYDPEWRHALASAEFSPAAAAIRRKLHQTIAKVTSEIEERFHFNTAIAALMEYVNDLTPFLEGGLDGIQERIVFSEAADTLTLLLSPFAPHLADELWERLGHEGSTYSQAWIDADPEVAREESIEIPVQVNGKVRGRVVVPVDAAEDEVKRLALELDRVRAQLEGKQVRKVIVAAGRLVSIVAS
;
A
#
# COMPACT_ATOMS: atom_id res chain seq x y z
N LEU A 1 23.62 16.37 -34.46
CA LEU A 1 24.20 17.68 -34.14
C LEU A 1 25.68 17.50 -33.85
N ASP A 2 26.57 18.19 -34.58
CA ASP A 2 28.04 18.19 -34.36
C ASP A 2 28.39 19.16 -33.21
N ALA A 3 27.68 19.09 -32.11
CA ALA A 3 27.92 19.95 -30.97
C ALA A 3 29.00 19.34 -30.06
N ASP A 4 29.97 20.15 -29.67
CA ASP A 4 30.99 19.77 -28.70
C ASP A 4 30.40 19.84 -27.29
N LEU A 5 30.15 18.65 -26.69
CA LEU A 5 29.55 18.52 -25.38
C LEU A 5 30.53 18.67 -24.20
N ARG A 6 31.80 19.06 -24.46
CA ARG A 6 32.75 19.32 -23.37
C ARG A 6 32.31 20.55 -22.57
N GLU A 7 32.43 20.45 -21.27
CA GLU A 7 32.06 21.54 -20.34
C GLU A 7 32.90 22.80 -20.62
N SER A 8 32.26 23.85 -21.13
CA SER A 8 32.90 25.13 -21.45
C SER A 8 32.25 26.33 -20.74
N GLY A 9 31.24 26.09 -19.89
CA GLY A 9 30.41 27.13 -19.27
C GLY A 9 29.53 27.90 -20.25
N ARG A 10 29.48 27.47 -21.54
CA ARG A 10 28.62 28.02 -22.59
C ARG A 10 27.76 26.91 -23.19
N SER A 11 26.63 27.32 -23.80
CA SER A 11 25.80 26.36 -24.54
C SER A 11 26.63 25.64 -25.62
N PRO A 12 26.62 24.28 -25.65
CA PRO A 12 27.31 23.53 -26.72
C PRO A 12 26.81 23.87 -28.12
N LEU A 13 25.55 24.30 -28.23
CA LEU A 13 24.93 24.72 -29.49
C LEU A 13 25.60 25.98 -30.08
N ALA A 14 26.11 26.85 -29.21
CA ALA A 14 26.81 28.07 -29.62
C ALA A 14 28.12 27.78 -30.39
N SER A 15 28.74 26.63 -30.20
CA SER A 15 29.95 26.18 -30.85
C SER A 15 29.74 25.54 -32.23
N SER A 16 28.47 25.28 -32.62
CA SER A 16 28.12 24.68 -33.91
C SER A 16 27.66 25.72 -34.93
N PRO A 17 28.50 26.12 -35.88
CA PRO A 17 28.12 27.10 -36.91
C PRO A 17 26.93 26.63 -37.77
N ALA A 18 26.83 25.33 -38.02
CA ALA A 18 25.74 24.74 -38.78
C ALA A 18 24.39 24.86 -38.03
N PHE A 19 24.41 24.86 -36.71
CA PHE A 19 23.22 25.11 -35.91
C PHE A 19 22.91 26.61 -35.80
N VAL A 20 23.89 27.43 -35.51
CA VAL A 20 23.73 28.87 -35.24
C VAL A 20 23.26 29.62 -36.47
N ASN A 21 23.86 29.35 -37.62
CA ASN A 21 23.57 30.08 -38.86
C ASN A 21 22.40 29.39 -39.58
N ALA A 22 21.25 30.02 -39.61
CA ALA A 22 20.04 29.47 -40.24
C ALA A 22 19.30 30.56 -41.03
N PRO A 23 18.57 30.21 -42.11
CA PRO A 23 17.70 31.16 -42.77
C PRO A 23 16.48 31.48 -41.87
N CYS A 24 16.05 32.74 -41.90
CA CYS A 24 14.82 33.16 -41.23
C CYS A 24 13.61 32.44 -41.85
N PRO A 25 12.77 31.78 -41.06
CA PRO A 25 11.62 31.03 -41.57
C PRO A 25 10.53 31.89 -42.22
N LYS A 26 10.50 33.21 -41.92
CA LYS A 26 9.52 34.13 -42.50
C LYS A 26 10.00 34.74 -43.83
N CYS A 27 11.29 35.10 -43.97
CA CYS A 27 11.75 35.87 -45.11
C CYS A 27 12.94 35.25 -45.83
N GLY A 28 13.48 34.12 -45.39
CA GLY A 28 14.59 33.41 -46.00
C GLY A 28 15.97 34.09 -45.85
N LYS A 29 16.06 35.31 -45.30
CA LYS A 29 17.33 36.00 -45.09
C LYS A 29 18.20 35.28 -44.06
N PRO A 30 19.53 35.40 -44.14
CA PRO A 30 20.44 34.90 -43.11
C PRO A 30 20.03 35.41 -41.74
N GLY A 31 19.95 34.52 -40.80
CA GLY A 31 19.63 34.80 -39.38
C GLY A 31 20.51 34.00 -38.45
N ARG A 32 20.44 34.32 -37.19
CA ARG A 32 21.12 33.59 -36.12
C ARG A 32 20.08 32.88 -35.24
N ARG A 33 20.24 31.58 -35.07
CA ARG A 33 19.38 30.79 -34.21
C ARG A 33 19.74 31.03 -32.75
N GLU A 34 18.72 31.01 -31.86
CA GLU A 34 18.94 31.03 -30.42
C GLU A 34 19.69 29.77 -30.00
N VAL A 35 20.60 29.89 -29.06
CA VAL A 35 21.48 28.82 -28.60
C VAL A 35 21.21 28.41 -27.15
N ASP A 36 20.42 29.18 -26.41
CA ASP A 36 19.97 28.80 -25.12
C ASP A 36 18.84 27.75 -25.25
N THR A 37 18.85 26.74 -24.38
CA THR A 37 17.81 25.74 -24.30
C THR A 37 16.77 26.21 -23.31
N MET A 38 15.52 25.79 -23.53
CA MET A 38 14.48 25.98 -22.52
C MET A 38 14.80 25.17 -21.29
N ASP A 39 14.21 25.56 -20.14
CA ASP A 39 14.25 24.80 -18.93
C ASP A 39 13.68 23.39 -19.15
N THR A 40 14.27 22.37 -18.52
CA THR A 40 13.86 20.96 -18.68
C THR A 40 12.44 20.70 -18.22
N PHE A 41 11.90 21.52 -17.31
CA PHE A 41 10.52 21.41 -16.86
C PHE A 41 9.48 21.83 -17.91
N VAL A 42 9.90 22.46 -18.99
CA VAL A 42 8.99 22.76 -20.12
C VAL A 42 8.49 21.47 -20.76
N ASP A 43 9.36 20.48 -21.00
CA ASP A 43 8.96 19.20 -21.56
C ASP A 43 8.08 18.41 -20.60
N SER A 44 8.42 18.40 -19.32
CA SER A 44 7.64 17.69 -18.29
C SER A 44 6.32 18.39 -17.93
N SER A 45 6.10 19.63 -18.39
CA SER A 45 4.90 20.40 -18.05
C SER A 45 3.61 19.89 -18.68
N TRP A 46 3.69 19.05 -19.71
CA TRP A 46 2.55 18.57 -20.47
C TRP A 46 2.60 17.07 -20.85
N TYR A 47 3.61 16.33 -20.40
CA TYR A 47 3.82 14.94 -20.77
C TYR A 47 2.60 14.04 -20.48
N PHE A 48 1.85 14.33 -19.40
CA PHE A 48 0.64 13.59 -19.01
C PHE A 48 -0.47 13.69 -20.08
N LEU A 49 -0.55 14.82 -20.80
CA LEU A 49 -1.47 14.95 -21.95
C LEU A 49 -1.05 14.01 -23.10
N ARG A 50 0.25 13.93 -23.36
CA ARG A 50 0.80 13.04 -24.39
C ARG A 50 0.62 11.57 -24.02
N PHE A 51 0.68 11.20 -22.76
CA PHE A 51 0.47 9.82 -22.30
C PHE A 51 -0.91 9.28 -22.63
N ALA A 52 -1.93 10.13 -22.73
CA ALA A 52 -3.27 9.71 -23.12
C ALA A 52 -3.36 9.22 -24.60
N SER A 53 -2.40 9.64 -25.44
CA SER A 53 -2.34 9.27 -26.86
C SER A 53 -0.90 9.19 -27.36
N PRO A 54 -0.07 8.23 -26.87
CA PRO A 54 1.37 8.18 -27.09
C PRO A 54 1.74 7.94 -28.58
N HIS A 55 0.88 7.35 -29.35
CA HIS A 55 1.08 7.01 -30.77
C HIS A 55 0.50 8.04 -31.76
N GLU A 56 -0.08 9.14 -31.26
CA GLU A 56 -0.57 10.21 -32.12
C GLU A 56 0.59 10.94 -32.79
N GLU A 57 0.56 11.08 -34.13
CA GLU A 57 1.67 11.68 -34.90
C GLU A 57 1.34 13.04 -35.51
N THR A 58 0.06 13.41 -35.57
CA THR A 58 -0.40 14.60 -36.30
C THR A 58 -0.62 15.82 -35.41
N VAL A 59 -0.98 15.58 -34.14
CA VAL A 59 -1.25 16.63 -33.14
C VAL A 59 -0.49 16.31 -31.83
N PRO A 60 -0.28 17.28 -30.94
CA PRO A 60 0.40 17.04 -29.68
C PRO A 60 -0.24 15.95 -28.81
N PHE A 61 -1.57 15.86 -28.83
CA PHE A 61 -2.37 14.85 -28.16
C PHE A 61 -3.78 14.77 -28.76
N ASP A 62 -4.42 13.62 -28.64
CA ASP A 62 -5.82 13.43 -29.01
C ASP A 62 -6.72 14.06 -27.94
N ARG A 63 -7.58 14.99 -28.37
CA ARG A 63 -8.49 15.73 -27.48
C ARG A 63 -9.49 14.80 -26.79
N ALA A 64 -10.04 13.81 -27.48
CA ALA A 64 -11.05 12.91 -26.91
C ALA A 64 -10.43 11.99 -25.87
N ALA A 65 -9.20 11.50 -26.10
CA ALA A 65 -8.47 10.70 -25.12
C ALA A 65 -8.11 11.54 -23.87
N VAL A 66 -7.69 12.78 -24.04
CA VAL A 66 -7.38 13.69 -22.94
C VAL A 66 -8.65 14.04 -22.15
N ASP A 67 -9.77 14.36 -22.78
CA ASP A 67 -11.03 14.65 -22.09
C ASP A 67 -11.59 13.43 -21.32
N TYR A 68 -11.22 12.19 -21.72
CA TYR A 68 -11.59 10.96 -21.01
C TYR A 68 -10.69 10.65 -19.81
N TRP A 69 -9.36 10.79 -19.96
CA TRP A 69 -8.40 10.34 -18.96
C TRP A 69 -7.97 11.41 -17.95
N LEU A 70 -8.22 12.69 -18.24
CA LEU A 70 -7.73 13.80 -17.42
C LEU A 70 -8.89 14.71 -16.93
N PRO A 71 -8.65 15.47 -15.82
CA PRO A 71 -7.39 15.60 -15.10
C PRO A 71 -6.93 14.28 -14.45
N VAL A 72 -5.64 14.15 -14.15
CA VAL A 72 -5.09 12.98 -13.45
C VAL A 72 -5.72 12.89 -12.06
N ASP A 73 -6.28 11.72 -11.70
CA ASP A 73 -6.99 11.55 -10.43
C ASP A 73 -6.09 11.72 -9.22
N GLN A 74 -4.94 11.02 -9.19
CA GLN A 74 -4.00 11.07 -8.09
C GLN A 74 -2.58 11.28 -8.62
N TYR A 75 -1.90 12.33 -8.18
CA TYR A 75 -0.54 12.65 -8.55
C TYR A 75 0.40 12.56 -7.35
N VAL A 76 1.46 11.75 -7.47
CA VAL A 76 2.41 11.47 -6.40
C VAL A 76 3.78 12.05 -6.74
N GLY A 77 4.38 12.82 -5.84
CA GLY A 77 5.70 13.39 -6.07
C GLY A 77 6.29 14.08 -4.84
N GLY A 78 7.58 14.43 -4.92
CA GLY A 78 8.24 15.16 -3.84
C GLY A 78 7.76 16.60 -3.71
N VAL A 79 7.75 17.13 -2.49
CA VAL A 79 7.30 18.49 -2.18
C VAL A 79 8.12 19.59 -2.90
N GLU A 80 9.39 19.30 -3.25
CA GLU A 80 10.24 20.20 -4.00
C GLU A 80 9.69 20.59 -5.37
N HIS A 81 8.87 19.74 -5.97
CA HIS A 81 8.24 20.00 -7.25
C HIS A 81 7.12 21.04 -7.21
N ALA A 82 6.67 21.46 -6.02
CA ALA A 82 5.64 22.48 -5.89
C ALA A 82 6.00 23.80 -6.58
N VAL A 83 7.29 24.20 -6.52
CA VAL A 83 7.83 25.41 -7.15
C VAL A 83 8.62 25.14 -8.44
N LEU A 84 8.66 23.89 -8.89
CA LEU A 84 9.36 23.43 -10.09
C LEU A 84 8.34 22.86 -11.09
N HIS A 85 8.35 21.55 -11.27
CA HIS A 85 7.49 20.82 -12.21
C HIS A 85 6.00 21.20 -12.10
N LEU A 86 5.43 21.20 -10.88
CA LEU A 86 4.00 21.48 -10.68
C LEU A 86 3.62 22.90 -11.08
N TYR A 87 4.51 23.88 -10.85
CA TYR A 87 4.28 25.25 -11.27
C TYR A 87 4.16 25.36 -12.80
N TYR A 88 5.09 24.72 -13.53
CA TYR A 88 5.06 24.67 -14.99
C TYR A 88 3.83 23.89 -15.51
N ALA A 89 3.53 22.73 -14.93
CA ALA A 89 2.39 21.90 -15.36
C ALA A 89 1.07 22.66 -15.23
N ARG A 90 0.84 23.34 -14.11
CA ARG A 90 -0.35 24.16 -13.88
C ARG A 90 -0.42 25.36 -14.83
N PHE A 91 0.70 26.05 -15.04
CA PHE A 91 0.76 27.18 -15.98
C PHE A 91 0.42 26.75 -17.42
N VAL A 92 1.05 25.68 -17.90
CA VAL A 92 0.83 25.18 -19.27
C VAL A 92 -0.60 24.68 -19.43
N THR A 93 -1.16 23.97 -18.44
CA THR A 93 -2.56 23.53 -18.47
C THR A 93 -3.52 24.72 -18.58
N LYS A 94 -3.33 25.77 -17.78
CA LYS A 94 -4.16 27.00 -17.86
C LYS A 94 -4.02 27.68 -19.21
N ALA A 95 -2.81 27.79 -19.73
CA ALA A 95 -2.58 28.39 -21.06
C ALA A 95 -3.25 27.57 -22.18
N LEU A 96 -3.17 26.26 -22.14
CA LEU A 96 -3.85 25.38 -23.12
C LEU A 96 -5.36 25.43 -22.98
N HIS A 97 -5.89 25.57 -21.77
CA HIS A 97 -7.32 25.82 -21.55
C HIS A 97 -7.76 27.14 -22.16
N ASP A 98 -7.04 28.24 -21.91
CA ASP A 98 -7.36 29.57 -22.45
C ASP A 98 -7.30 29.62 -23.98
N LEU A 99 -6.45 28.79 -24.57
CA LEU A 99 -6.33 28.59 -26.02
C LEU A 99 -7.39 27.62 -26.60
N GLY A 100 -8.25 27.03 -25.76
CA GLY A 100 -9.32 26.13 -26.17
C GLY A 100 -8.91 24.68 -26.44
N TYR A 101 -7.70 24.28 -26.08
CA TYR A 101 -7.22 22.91 -26.25
C TYR A 101 -7.66 21.96 -25.15
N LEU A 102 -7.97 22.46 -23.93
CA LEU A 102 -8.38 21.64 -22.79
C LEU A 102 -9.74 22.10 -22.23
N SER A 103 -10.47 21.18 -21.61
CA SER A 103 -11.73 21.43 -20.93
C SER A 103 -11.57 21.74 -19.43
N PHE A 104 -10.38 21.52 -18.86
CA PHE A 104 -10.06 21.69 -17.45
C PHE A 104 -8.90 22.69 -17.25
N VAL A 105 -8.78 23.25 -16.03
CA VAL A 105 -7.81 24.31 -15.68
C VAL A 105 -6.70 23.82 -14.74
N GLU A 106 -6.88 22.67 -14.09
CA GLU A 106 -5.86 22.07 -13.22
C GLU A 106 -5.51 20.67 -13.74
N PRO A 107 -4.21 20.31 -13.83
CA PRO A 107 -3.77 19.05 -14.41
C PRO A 107 -4.03 17.83 -13.53
N PHE A 108 -4.07 18.03 -12.21
CA PHE A 108 -4.17 16.98 -11.20
C PHE A 108 -5.33 17.27 -10.26
N ALA A 109 -6.22 16.29 -10.03
CA ALA A 109 -7.35 16.41 -9.13
C ALA A 109 -6.88 16.39 -7.67
N GLU A 110 -5.99 15.46 -7.34
CA GLU A 110 -5.39 15.32 -6.03
C GLU A 110 -3.87 15.21 -6.12
N LEU A 111 -3.18 15.81 -5.14
CA LEU A 111 -1.73 15.75 -5.00
C LEU A 111 -1.37 15.06 -3.70
N PHE A 112 -0.54 14.03 -3.79
CA PHE A 112 0.07 13.40 -2.63
C PHE A 112 1.58 13.69 -2.62
N THR A 113 2.06 14.38 -1.57
CA THR A 113 3.48 14.65 -1.39
C THR A 113 4.12 13.57 -0.54
N GLN A 114 5.02 12.79 -1.15
CA GLN A 114 5.75 11.73 -0.46
C GLN A 114 6.92 12.27 0.36
N GLY A 115 7.23 11.58 1.48
CA GLY A 115 8.46 11.77 2.22
C GLY A 115 9.70 11.23 1.50
N MET A 116 10.87 11.41 2.09
CA MET A 116 12.15 10.94 1.56
C MET A 116 12.60 9.66 2.24
N ILE A 117 13.19 8.75 1.45
CA ILE A 117 13.99 7.67 2.02
C ILE A 117 15.41 8.21 2.26
N VAL A 118 15.80 8.28 3.52
CA VAL A 118 17.13 8.72 3.94
C VAL A 118 18.00 7.52 4.30
N LYS A 119 19.32 7.70 4.31
CA LYS A 119 20.27 6.68 4.78
C LYS A 119 21.35 7.33 5.62
N ASP A 120 21.63 6.73 6.77
CA ASP A 120 22.58 7.24 7.78
C ASP A 120 22.17 8.67 8.22
N GLY A 121 20.86 8.89 8.44
CA GLY A 121 20.27 10.14 8.86
C GLY A 121 20.36 11.28 7.83
N ALA A 122 20.63 11.00 6.56
CA ALA A 122 20.80 12.01 5.53
C ALA A 122 20.19 11.62 4.19
N LYS A 123 19.80 12.64 3.39
CA LYS A 123 19.38 12.45 2.00
C LYS A 123 20.47 11.70 1.24
N MET A 124 20.07 10.66 0.49
CA MET A 124 20.98 9.91 -0.37
C MET A 124 21.57 10.82 -1.46
N SER A 125 22.90 10.79 -1.60
CA SER A 125 23.58 11.50 -2.68
C SER A 125 24.86 10.78 -3.10
N LYS A 126 25.23 10.88 -4.39
CA LYS A 126 26.46 10.31 -4.92
C LYS A 126 27.71 10.90 -4.23
N SER A 127 27.68 12.18 -3.88
CA SER A 127 28.81 12.87 -3.21
C SER A 127 29.02 12.39 -1.78
N ARG A 128 28.00 11.88 -1.11
CA ARG A 128 28.09 11.30 0.24
C ARG A 128 28.39 9.80 0.24
N GLY A 129 28.24 9.13 -0.91
CA GLY A 129 28.46 7.69 -1.02
C GLY A 129 27.41 6.82 -0.30
N ASN A 130 26.29 7.41 0.13
CA ASN A 130 25.22 6.71 0.86
C ASN A 130 24.03 6.29 -0.03
N VAL A 131 24.24 6.23 -1.34
CA VAL A 131 23.20 5.81 -2.29
C VAL A 131 23.02 4.29 -2.26
N VAL A 132 21.77 3.86 -2.09
CA VAL A 132 21.37 2.47 -2.29
C VAL A 132 20.97 2.30 -3.75
N ARG A 133 21.56 1.32 -4.43
CA ARG A 133 21.23 0.98 -5.82
C ARG A 133 20.15 -0.09 -5.83
N PRO A 134 19.00 0.16 -6.46
CA PRO A 134 17.91 -0.82 -6.54
C PRO A 134 18.36 -2.16 -7.11
N ASP A 135 19.20 -2.15 -8.16
CA ASP A 135 19.67 -3.37 -8.84
C ASP A 135 20.26 -4.39 -7.87
N ALA A 136 21.17 -3.95 -6.98
CA ALA A 136 21.81 -4.84 -6.01
C ALA A 136 20.84 -5.48 -5.01
N ILE A 137 19.76 -4.77 -4.69
CA ILE A 137 18.69 -5.25 -3.81
C ILE A 137 17.80 -6.23 -4.57
N ILE A 138 17.44 -5.90 -5.81
CA ILE A 138 16.61 -6.74 -6.67
C ILE A 138 17.33 -8.06 -6.98
N ASP A 139 18.61 -8.02 -7.29
CA ASP A 139 19.42 -9.23 -7.53
C ASP A 139 19.46 -10.17 -6.31
N LYS A 140 19.43 -9.61 -5.11
CA LYS A 140 19.55 -10.38 -3.87
C LYS A 140 18.20 -10.86 -3.30
N TYR A 141 17.17 -10.04 -3.36
CA TYR A 141 15.90 -10.25 -2.67
C TYR A 141 14.68 -10.27 -3.59
N GLY A 142 14.85 -9.89 -4.86
CA GLY A 142 13.75 -9.71 -5.80
C GLY A 142 13.09 -8.33 -5.72
N ALA A 143 12.41 -7.96 -6.80
CA ALA A 143 11.74 -6.67 -6.92
C ALA A 143 10.61 -6.49 -5.89
N ASP A 144 9.85 -7.54 -5.61
CA ASP A 144 8.74 -7.49 -4.67
C ASP A 144 9.18 -7.21 -3.23
N ALA A 145 10.34 -7.72 -2.81
CA ALA A 145 10.88 -7.43 -1.48
C ALA A 145 11.28 -5.96 -1.33
N LEU A 146 11.85 -5.37 -2.39
CA LEU A 146 12.17 -3.94 -2.42
C LEU A 146 10.91 -3.09 -2.41
N ARG A 147 9.93 -3.40 -3.27
CA ARG A 147 8.63 -2.70 -3.33
C ARG A 147 7.94 -2.73 -1.97
N LEU A 148 7.84 -3.93 -1.38
CA LEU A 148 7.21 -4.11 -0.08
C LEU A 148 7.92 -3.30 1.01
N PHE A 149 9.26 -3.30 1.02
CA PHE A 149 10.03 -2.51 1.99
C PHE A 149 9.75 -1.02 1.87
N ILE A 150 9.77 -0.45 0.66
CA ILE A 150 9.50 0.99 0.44
C ILE A 150 8.11 1.37 0.98
N LEU A 151 7.10 0.52 0.75
CA LEU A 151 5.73 0.76 1.21
C LEU A 151 5.54 0.47 2.71
N PHE A 152 6.41 -0.35 3.31
CA PHE A 152 6.34 -0.73 4.72
C PHE A 152 7.18 0.15 5.65
N ALA A 153 8.20 0.85 5.14
CA ALA A 153 9.17 1.60 5.93
C ALA A 153 8.54 2.68 6.83
N GLY A 154 7.37 3.21 6.46
CA GLY A 154 6.62 4.20 7.22
C GLY A 154 5.42 4.73 6.46
N PRO A 155 4.66 5.67 7.05
CA PRO A 155 3.65 6.42 6.32
C PRO A 155 4.30 7.13 5.13
N PRO A 156 3.70 7.06 3.92
CA PRO A 156 4.38 7.51 2.70
C PRO A 156 4.56 9.03 2.60
N ASP A 157 3.88 9.81 3.43
CA ASP A 157 4.04 11.27 3.57
C ASP A 157 5.17 11.68 4.53
N GLN A 158 5.80 10.72 5.21
CA GLN A 158 6.88 10.95 6.17
C GLN A 158 8.21 10.41 5.65
N ASP A 159 9.29 11.04 6.12
CA ASP A 159 10.64 10.53 5.86
C ASP A 159 10.85 9.19 6.57
N ALA A 160 11.49 8.25 5.89
CA ALA A 160 11.83 6.93 6.43
C ALA A 160 13.31 6.62 6.26
N GLU A 161 13.87 5.89 7.23
CA GLU A 161 15.27 5.45 7.19
C GLU A 161 15.41 4.14 6.40
N TRP A 162 16.38 4.09 5.50
CA TRP A 162 16.73 2.85 4.81
C TRP A 162 17.27 1.81 5.80
N SER A 163 16.75 0.58 5.71
CA SER A 163 17.19 -0.53 6.54
C SER A 163 17.39 -1.80 5.71
N ASP A 164 18.61 -2.28 5.61
CA ASP A 164 18.93 -3.55 4.95
C ASP A 164 18.27 -4.74 5.69
N GLU A 165 18.18 -4.66 7.03
CA GLU A 165 17.45 -5.65 7.83
C GLU A 165 15.95 -5.62 7.57
N GLY A 166 15.39 -4.45 7.33
CA GLY A 166 13.99 -4.24 6.94
C GLY A 166 13.67 -4.93 5.61
N VAL A 167 14.53 -4.75 4.60
CA VAL A 167 14.39 -5.46 3.31
C VAL A 167 14.43 -6.98 3.50
N ALA A 168 15.39 -7.49 4.27
CA ALA A 168 15.48 -8.92 4.59
C ALA A 168 14.25 -9.42 5.36
N GLY A 169 13.65 -8.58 6.21
CA GLY A 169 12.40 -8.84 6.91
C GLY A 169 11.22 -9.00 5.94
N CYS A 170 11.10 -8.08 4.98
CA CYS A 170 10.10 -8.15 3.92
C CYS A 170 10.25 -9.40 3.05
N PHE A 171 11.47 -9.74 2.67
CA PHE A 171 11.74 -10.98 1.92
C PHE A 171 11.31 -12.25 2.69
N ARG A 172 11.62 -12.32 4.00
CA ARG A 172 11.17 -13.44 4.84
C ARG A 172 9.65 -13.53 4.95
N PHE A 173 8.97 -12.38 5.05
CA PHE A 173 7.50 -12.36 5.06
C PHE A 173 6.94 -12.88 3.73
N LEU A 174 7.41 -12.38 2.59
CA LEU A 174 6.98 -12.85 1.27
C LEU A 174 7.24 -14.34 1.08
N SER A 175 8.39 -14.85 1.53
CA SER A 175 8.71 -16.29 1.49
C SER A 175 7.72 -17.12 2.32
N ARG A 176 7.30 -16.63 3.50
CA ARG A 176 6.29 -17.30 4.33
C ARG A 176 4.91 -17.26 3.68
N ALA A 177 4.50 -16.10 3.16
CA ALA A 177 3.23 -15.96 2.46
C ALA A 177 3.17 -16.89 1.23
N PHE A 178 4.25 -16.94 0.45
CA PHE A 178 4.39 -17.88 -0.66
C PHE A 178 4.27 -19.33 -0.21
N SER A 179 5.02 -19.73 0.83
CA SER A 179 4.98 -21.10 1.34
C SER A 179 3.61 -21.48 1.91
N ALA A 180 2.92 -20.56 2.55
CA ALA A 180 1.58 -20.78 3.10
C ALA A 180 0.56 -21.18 2.02
N VAL A 181 0.71 -20.66 0.81
CA VAL A 181 -0.17 -21.01 -0.32
C VAL A 181 0.43 -22.14 -1.16
N ALA A 182 1.68 -22.00 -1.63
CA ALA A 182 2.30 -22.89 -2.62
C ALA A 182 2.50 -24.32 -2.11
N ASN A 183 2.70 -24.51 -0.80
CA ASN A 183 2.88 -25.85 -0.22
C ASN A 183 1.56 -26.60 0.02
N HIS A 184 0.42 -25.96 -0.21
CA HIS A 184 -0.88 -26.54 0.10
C HIS A 184 -1.82 -26.52 -1.12
N THR A 185 -1.32 -26.31 -2.33
CA THR A 185 -2.13 -26.29 -3.56
C THR A 185 -2.93 -27.56 -3.79
N ASP A 186 -2.47 -28.70 -3.31
CA ASP A 186 -3.23 -29.99 -3.36
C ASP A 186 -4.52 -29.97 -2.52
N ALA A 187 -4.60 -29.07 -1.54
CA ALA A 187 -5.80 -28.87 -0.71
C ALA A 187 -6.73 -27.79 -1.27
N TYR A 188 -6.31 -27.06 -2.29
CA TYR A 188 -7.10 -26.02 -2.91
C TYR A 188 -8.31 -26.60 -3.65
N ASP A 189 -9.48 -25.99 -3.43
CA ASP A 189 -10.75 -26.33 -4.11
C ASP A 189 -11.22 -25.12 -4.90
N PRO A 190 -11.20 -25.13 -6.24
CA PRO A 190 -11.66 -24.00 -7.05
C PRO A 190 -13.15 -23.67 -6.88
N GLU A 191 -13.96 -24.64 -6.41
CA GLU A 191 -15.39 -24.48 -6.18
C GLU A 191 -15.73 -24.01 -4.75
N TRP A 192 -14.73 -23.60 -3.97
CA TRP A 192 -14.89 -23.23 -2.56
C TRP A 192 -16.01 -22.21 -2.30
N ARG A 193 -16.27 -21.29 -3.26
CA ARG A 193 -17.33 -20.29 -3.13
C ARG A 193 -18.73 -20.92 -3.04
N HIS A 194 -18.96 -21.99 -3.79
CA HIS A 194 -20.22 -22.73 -3.72
C HIS A 194 -20.34 -23.52 -2.42
N ALA A 195 -19.24 -24.08 -1.95
CA ALA A 195 -19.19 -24.84 -0.72
C ALA A 195 -19.42 -23.96 0.53
N LEU A 196 -18.99 -22.69 0.52
CA LEU A 196 -19.19 -21.74 1.62
C LEU A 196 -20.66 -21.60 2.04
N ALA A 197 -21.60 -21.61 1.08
CA ALA A 197 -23.01 -21.33 1.35
C ALA A 197 -23.67 -22.36 2.29
N SER A 198 -23.10 -23.56 2.43
CA SER A 198 -23.63 -24.66 3.26
C SER A 198 -22.64 -25.18 4.31
N ALA A 199 -21.47 -24.55 4.42
CA ALA A 199 -20.43 -25.03 5.32
C ALA A 199 -20.69 -24.59 6.77
N GLU A 200 -20.57 -25.55 7.68
CA GLU A 200 -20.43 -25.29 9.11
C GLU A 200 -18.94 -25.32 9.43
N PHE A 201 -18.44 -24.37 10.21
CA PHE A 201 -17.01 -24.24 10.49
C PHE A 201 -16.69 -24.63 11.93
N SER A 202 -15.56 -25.33 12.11
CA SER A 202 -14.94 -25.50 13.41
C SER A 202 -14.57 -24.13 14.01
N PRO A 203 -14.46 -24.00 15.35
CA PRO A 203 -14.05 -22.73 15.95
C PRO A 203 -12.72 -22.18 15.41
N ALA A 204 -11.77 -23.07 15.08
CA ALA A 204 -10.50 -22.68 14.49
C ALA A 204 -10.65 -22.16 13.06
N ALA A 205 -11.41 -22.86 12.21
CA ALA A 205 -11.71 -22.46 10.85
C ALA A 205 -12.48 -21.11 10.81
N ALA A 206 -13.49 -20.97 11.67
CA ALA A 206 -14.26 -19.72 11.81
C ALA A 206 -13.38 -18.55 12.26
N ALA A 207 -12.43 -18.76 13.17
CA ALA A 207 -11.52 -17.73 13.64
C ALA A 207 -10.58 -17.23 12.53
N ILE A 208 -10.00 -18.15 11.73
CA ILE A 208 -9.14 -17.79 10.59
C ILE A 208 -9.94 -17.05 9.52
N ARG A 209 -11.15 -17.48 9.22
CA ARG A 209 -12.04 -16.81 8.27
C ARG A 209 -12.43 -15.41 8.76
N ARG A 210 -12.77 -15.27 10.05
CA ARG A 210 -13.02 -13.95 10.66
C ARG A 210 -11.82 -13.02 10.51
N LYS A 211 -10.61 -13.48 10.86
CA LYS A 211 -9.38 -12.71 10.73
C LYS A 211 -9.11 -12.33 9.27
N LEU A 212 -9.42 -13.21 8.31
CA LEU A 212 -9.32 -12.92 6.88
C LEU A 212 -10.19 -11.71 6.50
N HIS A 213 -11.48 -11.74 6.84
CA HIS A 213 -12.40 -10.65 6.49
C HIS A 213 -12.10 -9.34 7.24
N GLN A 214 -11.60 -9.41 8.46
CA GLN A 214 -11.03 -8.23 9.16
C GLN A 214 -9.80 -7.68 8.43
N THR A 215 -8.95 -8.56 7.89
CA THR A 215 -7.78 -8.17 7.11
C THR A 215 -8.18 -7.51 5.79
N ILE A 216 -9.16 -8.06 5.07
CA ILE A 216 -9.71 -7.44 3.85
C ILE A 216 -10.19 -6.02 4.15
N ALA A 217 -11.07 -5.86 5.15
CA ALA A 217 -11.60 -4.56 5.53
C ALA A 217 -10.49 -3.57 5.91
N LYS A 218 -9.49 -4.04 6.68
CA LYS A 218 -8.36 -3.21 7.11
C LYS A 218 -7.48 -2.79 5.93
N VAL A 219 -7.08 -3.71 5.06
CA VAL A 219 -6.24 -3.42 3.90
C VAL A 219 -6.95 -2.46 2.95
N THR A 220 -8.24 -2.69 2.66
CA THR A 220 -9.06 -1.82 1.81
C THR A 220 -9.10 -0.39 2.33
N SER A 221 -9.50 -0.21 3.59
CA SER A 221 -9.59 1.13 4.22
C SER A 221 -8.23 1.86 4.27
N GLU A 222 -7.13 1.14 4.56
CA GLU A 222 -5.81 1.76 4.61
C GLU A 222 -5.28 2.17 3.24
N ILE A 223 -5.67 1.47 2.17
CA ILE A 223 -5.31 1.84 0.79
C ILE A 223 -6.20 2.98 0.29
N GLU A 224 -7.53 2.83 0.37
CA GLU A 224 -8.48 3.76 -0.25
C GLU A 224 -8.58 5.11 0.46
N GLU A 225 -8.67 5.07 1.80
CA GLU A 225 -9.00 6.26 2.58
C GLU A 225 -7.76 7.00 3.10
N ARG A 226 -6.68 6.29 3.37
CA ARG A 226 -5.57 6.81 4.17
C ARG A 226 -4.21 6.81 3.50
N PHE A 227 -4.02 6.01 2.45
CA PHE A 227 -2.71 5.77 1.85
C PHE A 227 -1.66 5.25 2.85
N HIS A 228 -2.10 4.52 3.89
CA HIS A 228 -1.22 3.95 4.93
C HIS A 228 -0.81 2.52 4.56
N PHE A 229 -0.01 2.38 3.54
CA PHE A 229 0.44 1.08 3.02
C PHE A 229 1.17 0.24 4.06
N ASN A 230 1.95 0.87 4.93
CA ASN A 230 2.65 0.20 6.03
C ASN A 230 1.68 -0.51 6.98
N THR A 231 0.54 0.09 7.29
CA THR A 231 -0.49 -0.51 8.13
C THR A 231 -1.23 -1.64 7.42
N ALA A 232 -1.50 -1.49 6.12
CA ALA A 232 -2.06 -2.56 5.30
C ALA A 232 -1.14 -3.79 5.25
N ILE A 233 0.16 -3.57 5.02
CA ILE A 233 1.17 -4.65 5.02
C ILE A 233 1.28 -5.30 6.40
N ALA A 234 1.24 -4.54 7.49
CA ALA A 234 1.24 -5.10 8.85
C ALA A 234 0.04 -6.04 9.07
N ALA A 235 -1.16 -5.67 8.60
CA ALA A 235 -2.34 -6.52 8.69
C ALA A 235 -2.17 -7.85 7.92
N LEU A 236 -1.54 -7.80 6.74
CA LEU A 236 -1.20 -9.02 5.97
C LEU A 236 -0.17 -9.89 6.71
N MET A 237 0.84 -9.27 7.34
CA MET A 237 1.82 -9.99 8.15
C MET A 237 1.18 -10.69 9.35
N GLU A 238 0.26 -10.02 10.04
CA GLU A 238 -0.51 -10.60 11.14
C GLU A 238 -1.36 -11.77 10.64
N TYR A 239 -2.07 -11.59 9.52
CA TYR A 239 -2.89 -12.66 8.96
C TYR A 239 -2.07 -13.92 8.61
N VAL A 240 -0.91 -13.76 7.97
CA VAL A 240 -0.01 -14.89 7.66
C VAL A 240 0.51 -15.57 8.93
N ASN A 241 0.73 -14.81 10.02
CA ASN A 241 1.11 -15.39 11.31
C ASN A 241 0.00 -16.24 11.93
N ASP A 242 -1.26 -15.83 11.77
CA ASP A 242 -2.43 -16.58 12.28
C ASP A 242 -2.76 -17.76 11.37
N LEU A 243 -2.59 -17.62 10.05
CA LEU A 243 -2.84 -18.68 9.07
C LEU A 243 -1.84 -19.84 9.20
N THR A 244 -0.57 -19.57 9.48
CA THR A 244 0.49 -20.58 9.52
C THR A 244 0.18 -21.72 10.51
N PRO A 245 -0.16 -21.49 11.79
CA PRO A 245 -0.54 -22.56 12.72
C PRO A 245 -1.79 -23.33 12.30
N PHE A 246 -2.73 -22.66 11.64
CA PHE A 246 -3.94 -23.33 11.11
C PHE A 246 -3.56 -24.35 10.02
N LEU A 247 -2.65 -24.00 9.11
CA LEU A 247 -2.15 -24.89 8.08
C LEU A 247 -1.34 -26.06 8.67
N GLU A 248 -0.52 -25.82 9.69
CA GLU A 248 0.23 -26.84 10.42
C GLU A 248 -0.68 -27.84 11.13
N GLY A 249 -1.91 -27.44 11.49
CA GLY A 249 -2.94 -28.29 12.05
C GLY A 249 -3.51 -29.35 11.08
N GLY A 250 -3.21 -29.20 9.78
CA GLY A 250 -3.65 -30.08 8.70
C GLY A 250 -4.92 -29.58 7.99
N LEU A 251 -5.04 -29.97 6.70
CA LEU A 251 -6.15 -29.61 5.82
C LEU A 251 -6.93 -30.86 5.37
N ASP A 252 -7.07 -31.84 6.26
CA ASP A 252 -7.72 -33.10 5.97
C ASP A 252 -9.25 -32.99 5.90
N GLY A 253 -9.82 -32.05 6.64
CA GLY A 253 -11.25 -31.78 6.67
C GLY A 253 -11.73 -30.90 5.53
N ILE A 254 -12.99 -31.09 5.11
CA ILE A 254 -13.59 -30.26 4.05
C ILE A 254 -13.69 -28.78 4.47
N GLN A 255 -13.93 -28.50 5.73
CA GLN A 255 -14.06 -27.16 6.28
C GLN A 255 -12.71 -26.40 6.22
N GLU A 256 -11.64 -27.09 6.63
CA GLU A 256 -10.27 -26.57 6.59
C GLU A 256 -9.83 -26.27 5.14
N ARG A 257 -10.20 -27.14 4.21
CA ARG A 257 -9.90 -26.94 2.76
C ARG A 257 -10.66 -25.75 2.18
N ILE A 258 -11.95 -25.58 2.52
CA ILE A 258 -12.75 -24.44 2.07
C ILE A 258 -12.13 -23.13 2.58
N VAL A 259 -11.82 -23.06 3.89
CA VAL A 259 -11.23 -21.87 4.50
C VAL A 259 -9.82 -21.58 3.93
N PHE A 260 -9.02 -22.62 3.70
CA PHE A 260 -7.73 -22.47 3.05
C PHE A 260 -7.89 -21.91 1.62
N SER A 261 -8.84 -22.42 0.85
CA SER A 261 -9.05 -21.98 -0.55
C SER A 261 -9.50 -20.52 -0.62
N GLU A 262 -10.43 -20.11 0.26
CA GLU A 262 -10.83 -18.71 0.44
C GLU A 262 -9.61 -17.85 0.83
N ALA A 263 -8.81 -18.32 1.78
CA ALA A 263 -7.61 -17.63 2.24
C ALA A 263 -6.53 -17.50 1.15
N ALA A 264 -6.32 -18.54 0.37
CA ALA A 264 -5.31 -18.57 -0.70
C ALA A 264 -5.61 -17.57 -1.82
N ASP A 265 -6.84 -17.58 -2.35
CA ASP A 265 -7.30 -16.61 -3.34
C ASP A 265 -7.21 -15.19 -2.79
N THR A 266 -7.76 -14.98 -1.61
CA THR A 266 -7.85 -13.65 -0.98
C THR A 266 -6.48 -13.08 -0.65
N LEU A 267 -5.61 -13.85 0.00
CA LEU A 267 -4.25 -13.40 0.34
C LEU A 267 -3.45 -13.05 -0.92
N THR A 268 -3.59 -13.86 -1.98
CA THR A 268 -2.94 -13.61 -3.26
C THR A 268 -3.38 -12.28 -3.87
N LEU A 269 -4.68 -12.02 -3.90
CA LEU A 269 -5.21 -10.76 -4.42
C LEU A 269 -4.86 -9.55 -3.54
N LEU A 270 -4.89 -9.68 -2.22
CA LEU A 270 -4.48 -8.61 -1.30
C LEU A 270 -2.98 -8.29 -1.37
N LEU A 271 -2.14 -9.27 -1.73
CA LEU A 271 -0.70 -9.07 -1.93
C LEU A 271 -0.38 -8.39 -3.26
N SER A 272 -1.24 -8.48 -4.28
CA SER A 272 -0.92 -8.05 -5.64
C SER A 272 -0.50 -6.58 -5.76
N PRO A 273 -1.07 -5.59 -5.06
CA PRO A 273 -0.59 -4.21 -5.13
C PRO A 273 0.83 -4.03 -4.59
N PHE A 274 1.25 -4.86 -3.65
CA PHE A 274 2.52 -4.76 -2.94
C PHE A 274 3.61 -5.63 -3.56
N ALA A 275 3.26 -6.86 -3.94
CA ALA A 275 4.15 -7.91 -4.43
C ALA A 275 3.56 -8.61 -5.66
N PRO A 276 3.45 -7.90 -6.80
CA PRO A 276 2.72 -8.36 -7.98
C PRO A 276 3.28 -9.63 -8.60
N HIS A 277 4.60 -9.81 -8.62
CA HIS A 277 5.20 -10.99 -9.24
C HIS A 277 4.93 -12.25 -8.42
N LEU A 278 5.03 -12.13 -7.09
CA LEU A 278 4.68 -13.23 -6.18
C LEU A 278 3.19 -13.56 -6.26
N ALA A 279 2.33 -12.54 -6.35
CA ALA A 279 0.89 -12.72 -6.44
C ALA A 279 0.50 -13.44 -7.75
N ASP A 280 1.04 -13.04 -8.89
CA ASP A 280 0.75 -13.69 -10.17
C ASP A 280 1.27 -15.13 -10.21
N GLU A 281 2.45 -15.41 -9.66
CA GLU A 281 2.97 -16.78 -9.53
C GLU A 281 2.05 -17.66 -8.66
N LEU A 282 1.54 -17.15 -7.53
CA LEU A 282 0.60 -17.88 -6.68
C LEU A 282 -0.74 -18.10 -7.39
N TRP A 283 -1.22 -17.08 -8.11
CA TRP A 283 -2.47 -17.14 -8.88
C TRP A 283 -2.42 -18.26 -9.93
N GLU A 284 -1.33 -18.35 -10.68
CA GLU A 284 -1.10 -19.44 -11.63
C GLU A 284 -1.03 -20.82 -10.94
N ARG A 285 -0.35 -20.92 -9.79
CA ARG A 285 -0.22 -22.19 -9.03
C ARG A 285 -1.55 -22.69 -8.47
N LEU A 286 -2.49 -21.79 -8.18
CA LEU A 286 -3.86 -22.13 -7.79
C LEU A 286 -4.72 -22.56 -8.97
N GLY A 287 -4.19 -22.50 -10.22
CA GLY A 287 -4.87 -22.92 -11.43
C GLY A 287 -5.73 -21.85 -12.09
N HIS A 288 -5.59 -20.61 -11.69
CA HIS A 288 -6.28 -19.49 -12.30
C HIS A 288 -5.61 -19.03 -13.60
N GLU A 289 -6.41 -18.51 -14.53
CA GLU A 289 -5.94 -17.91 -15.77
C GLU A 289 -5.78 -16.39 -15.63
N GLY A 290 -4.84 -15.82 -16.39
CA GLY A 290 -4.59 -14.38 -16.43
C GLY A 290 -3.82 -13.86 -15.22
N SER A 291 -3.82 -12.54 -15.07
CA SER A 291 -3.11 -11.84 -13.99
C SER A 291 -4.06 -11.39 -12.88
N THR A 292 -3.55 -11.30 -11.67
CA THR A 292 -4.21 -10.68 -10.51
C THR A 292 -4.67 -9.25 -10.79
N TYR A 293 -4.01 -8.52 -11.71
CA TYR A 293 -4.41 -7.18 -12.15
C TYR A 293 -5.78 -7.12 -12.84
N SER A 294 -6.23 -8.23 -13.42
CA SER A 294 -7.50 -8.32 -14.11
C SER A 294 -8.66 -8.70 -13.21
N GLN A 295 -8.37 -8.96 -11.93
CA GLN A 295 -9.36 -9.39 -10.97
C GLN A 295 -10.02 -8.21 -10.28
N ALA A 296 -11.30 -8.39 -9.90
CA ALA A 296 -11.98 -7.43 -9.03
C ALA A 296 -11.38 -7.45 -7.64
N TRP A 297 -11.38 -6.29 -6.97
CA TRP A 297 -11.04 -6.22 -5.56
C TRP A 297 -12.04 -6.99 -4.71
N ILE A 298 -11.59 -7.47 -3.57
CA ILE A 298 -12.37 -8.34 -2.70
C ILE A 298 -13.09 -7.51 -1.64
N ASP A 299 -14.38 -7.75 -1.48
CA ASP A 299 -15.18 -7.15 -0.42
C ASP A 299 -15.11 -7.98 0.87
N ALA A 300 -14.98 -7.30 2.00
CA ALA A 300 -15.12 -7.93 3.30
C ALA A 300 -16.59 -8.23 3.61
N ASP A 301 -16.88 -9.45 4.08
CA ASP A 301 -18.18 -9.74 4.67
C ASP A 301 -18.21 -9.23 6.13
N PRO A 302 -19.02 -8.21 6.45
CA PRO A 302 -19.05 -7.61 7.78
C PRO A 302 -19.59 -8.56 8.86
N GLU A 303 -20.46 -9.53 8.51
CA GLU A 303 -20.97 -10.49 9.46
C GLU A 303 -19.89 -11.53 9.82
N VAL A 304 -19.10 -11.97 8.84
CA VAL A 304 -17.95 -12.86 9.09
C VAL A 304 -16.84 -12.16 9.87
N ALA A 305 -16.59 -10.88 9.57
CA ALA A 305 -15.57 -10.07 10.24
C ALA A 305 -15.92 -9.74 11.70
N ARG A 306 -17.19 -9.92 12.10
CA ARG A 306 -17.67 -9.54 13.42
C ARG A 306 -17.04 -10.38 14.52
N GLU A 307 -16.50 -9.70 15.53
CA GLU A 307 -16.03 -10.36 16.74
C GLU A 307 -17.22 -10.94 17.51
N GLU A 308 -17.15 -12.21 17.87
CA GLU A 308 -18.14 -12.85 18.75
C GLU A 308 -17.86 -12.55 20.22
N SER A 309 -16.59 -12.38 20.56
CA SER A 309 -16.15 -12.11 21.93
C SER A 309 -15.02 -11.08 21.95
N ILE A 310 -14.95 -10.33 23.03
CA ILE A 310 -13.88 -9.36 23.29
C ILE A 310 -13.14 -9.69 24.57
N GLU A 311 -11.83 -9.46 24.57
CA GLU A 311 -11.02 -9.60 25.77
C GLU A 311 -10.87 -8.24 26.45
N ILE A 312 -11.47 -8.10 27.65
CA ILE A 312 -11.46 -6.85 28.41
C ILE A 312 -10.44 -6.95 29.56
N PRO A 313 -9.45 -6.06 29.65
CA PRO A 313 -8.56 -6.03 30.78
C PRO A 313 -9.30 -5.66 32.08
N VAL A 314 -8.96 -6.36 33.19
CA VAL A 314 -9.53 -6.13 34.51
C VAL A 314 -8.45 -5.58 35.44
N GLN A 315 -8.69 -4.40 35.98
CA GLN A 315 -7.80 -3.78 36.96
C GLN A 315 -8.42 -3.73 38.36
N VAL A 316 -7.58 -3.93 39.37
CA VAL A 316 -7.92 -3.75 40.78
C VAL A 316 -7.04 -2.60 41.30
N ASN A 317 -7.68 -1.55 41.82
CA ASN A 317 -7.02 -0.34 42.33
C ASN A 317 -5.95 0.21 41.36
N GLY A 318 -6.30 0.35 40.06
CA GLY A 318 -5.46 0.92 39.02
C GLY A 318 -4.39 -0.01 38.43
N LYS A 319 -4.27 -1.26 38.88
CA LYS A 319 -3.30 -2.25 38.33
C LYS A 319 -4.04 -3.39 37.63
N VAL A 320 -3.70 -3.67 36.38
CA VAL A 320 -4.25 -4.80 35.63
C VAL A 320 -3.91 -6.11 36.34
N ARG A 321 -4.92 -6.94 36.60
CA ARG A 321 -4.81 -8.21 37.34
C ARG A 321 -5.26 -9.43 36.54
N GLY A 322 -5.98 -9.19 35.45
CA GLY A 322 -6.45 -10.24 34.57
C GLY A 322 -7.10 -9.67 33.33
N ARG A 323 -7.61 -10.57 32.51
CA ARG A 323 -8.42 -10.25 31.35
C ARG A 323 -9.61 -11.19 31.34
N VAL A 324 -10.78 -10.67 31.02
CA VAL A 324 -12.01 -11.45 30.89
C VAL A 324 -12.44 -11.49 29.44
N VAL A 325 -12.77 -12.67 28.93
CA VAL A 325 -13.33 -12.87 27.61
C VAL A 325 -14.85 -12.92 27.75
N VAL A 326 -15.53 -12.04 27.03
CA VAL A 326 -17.00 -11.92 27.08
C VAL A 326 -17.56 -11.77 25.66
N PRO A 327 -18.80 -12.21 25.38
CA PRO A 327 -19.48 -11.84 24.13
C PRO A 327 -19.46 -10.32 23.91
N VAL A 328 -19.38 -9.87 22.64
CA VAL A 328 -19.35 -8.45 22.31
C VAL A 328 -20.58 -7.70 22.81
N ASP A 329 -21.73 -8.39 22.83
CA ASP A 329 -23.02 -7.91 23.28
C ASP A 329 -23.35 -8.26 24.75
N ALA A 330 -22.36 -8.76 25.53
CA ALA A 330 -22.54 -9.12 26.92
C ALA A 330 -23.05 -7.94 27.74
N ALA A 331 -24.08 -8.18 28.54
CA ALA A 331 -24.61 -7.19 29.46
C ALA A 331 -23.54 -6.76 30.48
N GLU A 332 -23.53 -5.47 30.85
CA GLU A 332 -22.55 -4.90 31.79
C GLU A 332 -22.43 -5.70 33.10
N ASP A 333 -23.58 -6.21 33.62
CA ASP A 333 -23.62 -6.99 34.85
C ASP A 333 -22.96 -8.37 34.68
N GLU A 334 -23.04 -8.96 33.50
CA GLU A 334 -22.36 -10.23 33.19
C GLU A 334 -20.85 -10.01 33.10
N VAL A 335 -20.42 -8.94 32.43
CA VAL A 335 -19.00 -8.54 32.39
C VAL A 335 -18.44 -8.32 33.77
N LYS A 336 -19.16 -7.62 34.66
CA LYS A 336 -18.79 -7.43 36.08
C LYS A 336 -18.66 -8.75 36.81
N ARG A 337 -19.63 -9.66 36.65
CA ARG A 337 -19.64 -10.98 37.29
C ARG A 337 -18.40 -11.78 36.88
N LEU A 338 -18.19 -11.96 35.60
CA LEU A 338 -17.06 -12.72 35.07
C LEU A 338 -15.70 -12.11 35.45
N ALA A 339 -15.59 -10.76 35.47
CA ALA A 339 -14.38 -10.10 35.91
C ALA A 339 -14.04 -10.34 37.38
N LEU A 340 -15.06 -10.44 38.27
CA LEU A 340 -14.87 -10.75 39.68
C LEU A 340 -14.54 -12.23 39.93
N GLU A 341 -14.90 -13.12 39.00
CA GLU A 341 -14.65 -14.56 39.07
C GLU A 341 -13.21 -14.95 38.69
N LEU A 342 -12.44 -14.07 38.04
CA LEU A 342 -11.07 -14.34 37.68
C LEU A 342 -10.20 -14.65 38.92
N ASP A 343 -9.49 -15.77 38.95
CA ASP A 343 -8.69 -16.21 40.07
C ASP A 343 -7.71 -15.17 40.59
N ARG A 344 -7.01 -14.49 39.65
CA ARG A 344 -6.06 -13.42 40.00
C ARG A 344 -6.74 -12.18 40.57
N VAL A 345 -7.96 -11.91 40.17
CA VAL A 345 -8.76 -10.80 40.71
C VAL A 345 -9.26 -11.19 42.09
N ARG A 346 -9.81 -12.40 42.27
CA ARG A 346 -10.24 -12.94 43.56
C ARG A 346 -9.12 -12.87 44.60
N ALA A 347 -7.94 -13.37 44.28
CA ALA A 347 -6.77 -13.31 45.17
C ALA A 347 -6.39 -11.88 45.58
N GLN A 348 -6.63 -10.88 44.75
CA GLN A 348 -6.36 -9.47 45.09
C GLN A 348 -7.49 -8.81 45.91
N LEU A 349 -8.65 -9.42 45.93
CA LEU A 349 -9.82 -8.97 46.69
C LEU A 349 -9.96 -9.66 48.06
N GLU A 350 -9.14 -10.68 48.35
CA GLU A 350 -9.12 -11.37 49.63
C GLU A 350 -8.92 -10.37 50.78
N GLY A 351 -9.85 -10.37 51.77
CA GLY A 351 -9.83 -9.47 52.91
C GLY A 351 -10.19 -8.01 52.60
N LYS A 352 -10.65 -7.69 51.38
CA LYS A 352 -11.07 -6.35 50.98
C LYS A 352 -12.54 -6.30 50.63
N GLN A 353 -13.16 -5.16 50.87
CA GLN A 353 -14.51 -4.87 50.42
C GLN A 353 -14.50 -4.20 49.06
N VAL A 354 -15.19 -4.80 48.07
CA VAL A 354 -15.42 -4.18 46.78
C VAL A 354 -16.33 -2.98 46.94
N ARG A 355 -15.80 -1.78 46.61
CA ARG A 355 -16.55 -0.51 46.73
C ARG A 355 -17.28 -0.18 45.44
N LYS A 356 -16.65 -0.43 44.28
CA LYS A 356 -17.19 -0.08 42.98
C LYS A 356 -16.58 -0.96 41.91
N VAL A 357 -17.41 -1.37 40.94
CA VAL A 357 -16.99 -1.99 39.68
C VAL A 357 -17.50 -1.12 38.53
N ILE A 358 -16.60 -0.64 37.69
CA ILE A 358 -16.90 0.22 36.54
C ILE A 358 -16.51 -0.54 35.29
N VAL A 359 -17.43 -0.67 34.35
CA VAL A 359 -17.14 -1.16 33.00
C VAL A 359 -17.11 0.01 32.06
N ALA A 360 -15.96 0.27 31.45
CA ALA A 360 -15.79 1.36 30.46
C ALA A 360 -15.96 0.77 29.07
N ALA A 361 -17.19 0.83 28.53
CA ALA A 361 -17.56 0.54 27.14
C ALA A 361 -16.68 -0.52 26.44
N GLY A 362 -16.62 -1.76 26.97
CA GLY A 362 -15.86 -2.86 26.36
C GLY A 362 -14.33 -2.74 26.40
N ARG A 363 -13.77 -1.69 27.02
CA ARG A 363 -12.32 -1.40 27.00
C ARG A 363 -11.59 -1.73 28.29
N LEU A 364 -12.28 -1.69 29.43
CA LEU A 364 -11.66 -1.86 30.73
C LEU A 364 -12.72 -2.15 31.81
N VAL A 365 -12.44 -3.12 32.68
CA VAL A 365 -13.15 -3.27 33.96
C VAL A 365 -12.25 -2.73 35.06
N SER A 366 -12.72 -1.74 35.82
CA SER A 366 -12.01 -1.17 36.96
C SER A 366 -12.71 -1.51 38.28
N ILE A 367 -12.01 -2.23 39.14
CA ILE A 367 -12.49 -2.62 40.48
C ILE A 367 -11.78 -1.78 41.53
N VAL A 368 -12.57 -1.09 42.35
CA VAL A 368 -12.08 -0.35 43.51
C VAL A 368 -12.42 -1.14 44.76
N ALA A 369 -11.42 -1.53 45.50
CA ALA A 369 -11.54 -2.30 46.75
C ALA A 369 -10.65 -1.73 47.86
N SER A 370 -11.16 -1.74 49.09
CA SER A 370 -10.45 -1.24 50.26
C SER A 370 -10.59 -2.19 51.44
#